data_cac2421104327a9d0e102730df685f2f
#
_entry.id   cac2421104327a9d0e102730df685f2f
#
_cell.length_a   1.000
_cell.length_b   1.000
_cell.length_c   1.000
_cell.angle_alpha   90.00
_cell.angle_beta   90.00
_cell.angle_gamma   90.00
#
_symmetry.space_group_name_H-M   'P 1'
#
loop_
_entity.id
_entity.type
_entity.pdbx_description
1 polymer ?
#
loop_
_entity_poly.entity_id
_entity_poly.type
_entity_poly.pdbx_seq_one_letter_code
_entity_poly.pdbx_strand_id
1 'polypeptide(L)'
;MINNLNKSSFNNKPRLVLIDNIELLNINSVNALLKVLEEPNDNIYFILINNNKKILPTLKSRCLNFKVHLTTSQSFDITNQILNDNFMILINEDLINNYYTTGKILNLLDFANQNDVDLKEINLKQLIKKIILEKKYKKNSSIQHLLYSLIEIYFRKKSSIKNTKLINIHNYFLKKINNTKIFNLDDESLLMEFEERVLDG
;
A
#
# COMPACT_ATOMS: atom_id res chain seq x y z
N MET A 1 9.70 -20.50 12.71
CA MET A 1 8.30 -20.21 13.06
C MET A 1 7.48 -21.49 13.24
N ILE A 2 7.44 -22.39 12.27
CA ILE A 2 6.62 -23.63 12.27
C ILE A 2 7.00 -24.57 13.42
N ASN A 3 8.29 -24.72 13.78
CA ASN A 3 8.72 -25.57 14.89
C ASN A 3 8.17 -25.17 16.27
N ASN A 4 7.67 -23.96 16.43
CA ASN A 4 7.04 -23.51 17.68
C ASN A 4 5.52 -23.78 17.71
N LEU A 5 4.89 -24.10 16.58
CA LEU A 5 3.47 -24.42 16.50
C LEU A 5 3.17 -25.83 17.02
N ASN A 6 4.15 -26.73 16.98
CA ASN A 6 4.02 -28.11 17.43
C ASN A 6 4.20 -28.29 18.96
N LYS A 7 4.49 -27.21 19.69
CA LYS A 7 4.55 -27.27 21.15
C LYS A 7 3.14 -27.17 21.72
N SER A 8 2.72 -28.16 22.51
CA SER A 8 1.45 -28.13 23.23
C SER A 8 1.36 -26.88 24.11
N SER A 9 0.13 -26.31 24.20
CA SER A 9 -0.14 -25.20 25.11
C SER A 9 0.04 -25.68 26.56
N PHE A 10 0.92 -25.01 27.32
CA PHE A 10 1.16 -25.35 28.73
C PHE A 10 -0.08 -25.29 29.62
N ASN A 11 -1.17 -24.61 29.18
CA ASN A 11 -2.34 -24.30 29.99
C ASN A 11 -3.68 -24.72 29.35
N ASN A 12 -3.71 -25.62 28.38
CA ASN A 12 -4.91 -26.01 27.60
C ASN A 12 -5.72 -24.82 27.03
N LYS A 13 -5.13 -23.62 26.96
CA LYS A 13 -5.76 -22.44 26.38
C LYS A 13 -5.59 -22.42 24.86
N PRO A 14 -6.57 -21.93 24.13
CA PRO A 14 -6.46 -21.77 22.69
C PRO A 14 -5.30 -20.81 22.33
N ARG A 15 -4.54 -21.18 21.31
CA ARG A 15 -3.44 -20.37 20.77
C ARG A 15 -3.93 -19.67 19.50
N LEU A 16 -3.73 -18.36 19.44
CA LEU A 16 -4.02 -17.55 18.27
C LEU A 16 -2.72 -17.24 17.53
N VAL A 17 -2.66 -17.55 16.25
CA VAL A 17 -1.55 -17.25 15.37
C VAL A 17 -2.01 -16.23 14.34
N LEU A 18 -1.51 -15.00 14.44
CA LEU A 18 -1.77 -13.93 13.48
C LEU A 18 -0.63 -13.86 12.46
N ILE A 19 -0.95 -13.94 11.18
CA ILE A 19 0.00 -13.73 10.07
C ILE A 19 -0.53 -12.59 9.21
N ASP A 20 0.18 -11.46 9.24
CA ASP A 20 -0.14 -10.31 8.40
C ASP A 20 0.58 -10.40 7.06
N ASN A 21 0.00 -9.77 6.03
CA ASN A 21 0.54 -9.70 4.67
C ASN A 21 0.87 -11.09 4.08
N ILE A 22 -0.06 -12.03 4.17
CA ILE A 22 0.15 -13.41 3.68
C ILE A 22 0.50 -13.47 2.19
N GLU A 23 0.13 -12.46 1.42
CA GLU A 23 0.50 -12.32 0.01
C GLU A 23 1.98 -12.10 -0.25
N LEU A 24 2.78 -11.79 0.79
CA LEU A 24 4.23 -11.62 0.71
C LEU A 24 4.99 -12.92 1.01
N LEU A 25 4.30 -13.97 1.41
CA LEU A 25 4.93 -15.27 1.65
C LEU A 25 5.47 -15.87 0.35
N ASN A 26 6.70 -16.36 0.39
CA ASN A 26 7.23 -17.15 -0.72
C ASN A 26 6.56 -18.52 -0.80
N ILE A 27 6.71 -19.21 -1.92
CA ILE A 27 6.04 -20.48 -2.20
C ILE A 27 6.36 -21.56 -1.14
N ASN A 28 7.59 -21.59 -0.64
CA ASN A 28 8.00 -22.57 0.38
C ASN A 28 7.30 -22.30 1.71
N SER A 29 7.18 -21.03 2.10
CA SER A 29 6.46 -20.62 3.32
C SER A 29 4.96 -20.91 3.21
N VAL A 30 4.37 -20.68 2.03
CA VAL A 30 2.96 -21.02 1.78
C VAL A 30 2.74 -22.52 1.87
N ASN A 31 3.61 -23.35 1.25
CA ASN A 31 3.50 -24.80 1.29
C ASN A 31 3.66 -25.34 2.73
N ALA A 32 4.53 -24.74 3.52
CA ALA A 32 4.67 -25.09 4.93
C ALA A 32 3.42 -24.71 5.75
N LEU A 33 2.83 -23.53 5.46
CA LEU A 33 1.58 -23.10 6.09
C LEU A 33 0.40 -24.02 5.71
N LEU A 34 0.30 -24.42 4.44
CA LEU A 34 -0.73 -25.34 3.96
C LEU A 34 -0.74 -26.66 4.74
N LYS A 35 0.43 -27.26 5.01
CA LYS A 35 0.55 -28.49 5.81
C LYS A 35 -0.06 -28.32 7.21
N VAL A 36 0.17 -27.18 7.83
CA VAL A 36 -0.33 -26.90 9.19
C VAL A 36 -1.85 -26.61 9.16
N LEU A 37 -2.36 -26.03 8.08
CA LEU A 37 -3.79 -25.76 7.91
C LEU A 37 -4.58 -27.00 7.52
N GLU A 38 -3.96 -28.02 6.92
CA GLU A 38 -4.59 -29.30 6.59
C GLU A 38 -4.80 -30.17 7.83
N GLU A 39 -3.81 -30.18 8.72
CA GLU A 39 -3.84 -30.94 9.96
C GLU A 39 -3.55 -30.00 11.15
N PRO A 40 -4.50 -29.12 11.50
CA PRO A 40 -4.27 -28.20 12.60
C PRO A 40 -4.27 -28.96 13.92
N ASN A 41 -3.29 -28.64 14.78
CA ASN A 41 -3.32 -29.11 16.15
C ASN A 41 -4.55 -28.56 16.89
N ASP A 42 -5.12 -29.33 17.81
CA ASP A 42 -6.22 -28.89 18.65
C ASP A 42 -5.87 -27.57 19.36
N ASN A 43 -6.88 -26.70 19.46
CA ASN A 43 -6.75 -25.39 20.11
C ASN A 43 -5.79 -24.39 19.45
N ILE A 44 -5.45 -24.55 18.15
CA ILE A 44 -4.70 -23.53 17.40
C ILE A 44 -5.63 -22.88 16.36
N TYR A 45 -5.74 -21.55 16.43
CA TYR A 45 -6.50 -20.74 15.49
C TYR A 45 -5.58 -19.83 14.69
N PHE A 46 -5.77 -19.78 13.37
CA PHE A 46 -5.00 -18.93 12.48
C PHE A 46 -5.86 -17.76 12.01
N ILE A 47 -5.36 -16.54 12.15
CA ILE A 47 -5.88 -15.34 11.50
C ILE A 47 -4.89 -14.91 10.45
N LEU A 48 -5.29 -14.99 9.19
CA LEU A 48 -4.47 -14.63 8.04
C LEU A 48 -5.01 -13.33 7.45
N ILE A 49 -4.17 -12.30 7.42
CA ILE A 49 -4.53 -11.00 6.86
C ILE A 49 -3.94 -10.88 5.44
N ASN A 50 -4.81 -10.59 4.48
CA ASN A 50 -4.45 -10.35 3.09
C ASN A 50 -4.88 -8.93 2.67
N ASN A 51 -3.95 -8.12 2.22
CA ASN A 51 -4.20 -6.75 1.76
C ASN A 51 -4.64 -6.70 0.29
N ASN A 52 -5.70 -7.43 -0.04
CA ASN A 52 -6.38 -7.40 -1.34
C ASN A 52 -5.54 -7.87 -2.55
N LYS A 53 -4.45 -8.62 -2.33
CA LYS A 53 -3.67 -9.21 -3.41
C LYS A 53 -4.12 -10.64 -3.69
N LYS A 54 -3.77 -11.15 -4.87
CA LYS A 54 -4.03 -12.56 -5.21
C LYS A 54 -3.21 -13.47 -4.28
N ILE A 55 -3.91 -14.37 -3.60
CA ILE A 55 -3.32 -15.47 -2.85
C ILE A 55 -3.63 -16.79 -3.55
N LEU A 56 -2.87 -17.83 -3.24
CA LEU A 56 -3.07 -19.15 -3.84
C LEU A 56 -4.49 -19.66 -3.53
N PRO A 57 -5.20 -20.20 -4.55
CA PRO A 57 -6.54 -20.78 -4.34
C PRO A 57 -6.55 -21.89 -3.28
N THR A 58 -5.48 -22.68 -3.19
CA THR A 58 -5.29 -23.74 -2.19
C THR A 58 -5.26 -23.22 -0.76
N LEU A 59 -4.68 -22.04 -0.52
CA LEU A 59 -4.70 -21.39 0.79
C LEU A 59 -6.10 -20.84 1.09
N LYS A 60 -6.71 -20.21 0.09
CA LYS A 60 -8.06 -19.65 0.23
C LYS A 60 -9.12 -20.68 0.54
N SER A 61 -9.02 -21.89 -0.03
CA SER A 61 -10.00 -22.96 0.17
C SER A 61 -9.97 -23.58 1.58
N ARG A 62 -8.88 -23.39 2.32
CA ARG A 62 -8.69 -23.91 3.68
C ARG A 62 -9.03 -22.90 4.79
N CYS A 63 -9.50 -21.71 4.41
CA CYS A 63 -9.81 -20.64 5.34
C CYS A 63 -11.24 -20.15 5.18
N LEU A 64 -11.86 -19.74 6.27
CA LEU A 64 -13.07 -18.92 6.23
C LEU A 64 -12.67 -17.51 5.77
N ASN A 65 -13.29 -17.03 4.69
CA ASN A 65 -12.91 -15.78 4.07
C ASN A 65 -13.88 -14.66 4.47
N PHE A 66 -13.38 -13.67 5.15
CA PHE A 66 -14.10 -12.46 5.52
C PHE A 66 -13.54 -11.26 4.74
N LYS A 67 -14.41 -10.47 4.14
CA LYS A 67 -14.03 -9.20 3.53
C LYS A 67 -14.33 -8.06 4.50
N VAL A 68 -13.27 -7.37 4.92
CA VAL A 68 -13.38 -6.18 5.76
C VAL A 68 -13.14 -4.96 4.87
N HIS A 69 -14.20 -4.20 4.61
CA HIS A 69 -14.13 -2.97 3.83
C HIS A 69 -14.34 -1.78 4.76
N LEU A 70 -13.40 -0.86 4.75
CA LEU A 70 -13.59 0.45 5.36
C LEU A 70 -14.11 1.42 4.30
N THR A 71 -15.13 2.17 4.65
CA THR A 71 -15.56 3.32 3.86
C THR A 71 -14.53 4.45 3.99
N THR A 72 -14.57 5.40 3.07
CA THR A 72 -13.70 6.60 3.17
C THR A 72 -13.90 7.34 4.48
N SER A 73 -15.16 7.51 4.91
CA SER A 73 -15.48 8.15 6.19
C SER A 73 -14.84 7.41 7.36
N GLN A 74 -15.02 6.08 7.45
CA GLN A 74 -14.42 5.28 8.51
C GLN A 74 -12.89 5.38 8.52
N SER A 75 -12.25 5.38 7.34
CA SER A 75 -10.79 5.56 7.24
C SER A 75 -10.36 6.93 7.77
N PHE A 76 -11.13 7.98 7.49
CA PHE A 76 -10.86 9.35 7.95
C PHE A 76 -11.09 9.48 9.46
N ASP A 77 -12.17 8.90 9.97
CA ASP A 77 -12.47 8.89 11.42
C ASP A 77 -11.37 8.19 12.22
N ILE A 78 -10.90 7.02 11.73
CA ILE A 78 -9.78 6.29 12.33
C ILE A 78 -8.50 7.14 12.27
N THR A 79 -8.25 7.83 11.15
CA THR A 79 -7.08 8.71 11.03
C THR A 79 -7.12 9.83 12.06
N ASN A 80 -8.27 10.51 12.20
CA ASN A 80 -8.45 11.58 13.18
C ASN A 80 -8.27 11.08 14.61
N GLN A 81 -8.78 9.88 14.92
CA GLN A 81 -8.59 9.27 16.25
C GLN A 81 -7.11 8.97 16.55
N ILE A 82 -6.35 8.48 15.58
CA ILE A 82 -4.92 8.20 15.76
C ILE A 82 -4.11 9.47 15.95
N LEU A 83 -4.44 10.52 15.21
CA LEU A 83 -3.74 11.81 15.28
C LEU A 83 -4.19 12.68 16.46
N ASN A 84 -5.32 12.35 17.09
CA ASN A 84 -6.02 13.21 18.05
C ASN A 84 -6.32 14.62 17.49
N ASP A 85 -6.46 14.73 16.17
CA ASP A 85 -6.71 15.98 15.46
C ASP A 85 -7.40 15.71 14.11
N ASN A 86 -7.91 16.77 13.50
CA ASN A 86 -8.50 16.70 12.16
C ASN A 86 -7.40 16.83 11.08
N PHE A 87 -6.99 15.70 10.48
CA PHE A 87 -5.95 15.70 9.45
C PHE A 87 -6.30 16.54 8.21
N MET A 88 -7.60 16.79 7.94
CA MET A 88 -8.03 17.63 6.81
C MET A 88 -7.55 19.08 6.93
N ILE A 89 -7.22 19.54 8.14
CA ILE A 89 -6.64 20.87 8.35
C ILE A 89 -5.15 20.91 8.01
N LEU A 90 -4.51 19.73 8.06
CA LEU A 90 -3.05 19.57 7.87
C LEU A 90 -2.65 19.31 6.44
N ILE A 91 -3.60 18.93 5.57
CA ILE A 91 -3.31 18.44 4.21
C ILE A 91 -4.16 19.21 3.20
N ASN A 92 -3.52 19.67 2.12
CA ASN A 92 -4.21 20.29 0.99
C ASN A 92 -5.19 19.28 0.35
N GLU A 93 -6.41 19.73 0.05
CA GLU A 93 -7.44 18.91 -0.59
C GLU A 93 -6.98 18.26 -1.91
N ASP A 94 -6.03 18.90 -2.60
CA ASP A 94 -5.46 18.35 -3.83
C ASP A 94 -4.66 17.06 -3.59
N LEU A 95 -4.13 16.87 -2.40
CA LEU A 95 -3.41 15.66 -1.99
C LEU A 95 -4.34 14.54 -1.51
N ILE A 96 -5.61 14.83 -1.26
CA ILE A 96 -6.57 13.87 -0.71
C ILE A 96 -7.33 13.17 -1.83
N ASN A 97 -7.56 11.88 -1.66
CA ASN A 97 -8.36 11.06 -2.57
C ASN A 97 -9.32 10.17 -1.76
N ASN A 98 -10.52 9.97 -2.29
CA ASN A 98 -11.55 9.09 -1.71
C ASN A 98 -11.12 7.61 -1.59
N TYR A 99 -9.96 7.24 -2.12
CA TYR A 99 -9.38 5.89 -2.00
C TYR A 99 -8.21 5.82 -1.01
N TYR A 100 -8.00 6.88 -0.22
CA TYR A 100 -6.99 6.86 0.81
C TYR A 100 -7.43 5.97 1.97
N THR A 101 -6.51 5.09 2.37
CA THR A 101 -6.60 4.38 3.64
C THR A 101 -5.89 5.18 4.72
N THR A 102 -6.25 4.96 5.97
CA THR A 102 -5.54 5.53 7.13
C THR A 102 -4.01 5.42 7.00
N GLY A 103 -3.50 4.22 6.65
CA GLY A 103 -2.06 4.03 6.49
C GLY A 103 -1.42 4.91 5.41
N LYS A 104 -2.12 5.19 4.31
CA LYS A 104 -1.61 6.10 3.26
C LYS A 104 -1.56 7.55 3.74
N ILE A 105 -2.54 7.98 4.51
CA ILE A 105 -2.57 9.34 5.09
C ILE A 105 -1.43 9.48 6.09
N LEU A 106 -1.26 8.52 7.00
CA LEU A 106 -0.17 8.54 7.98
C LEU A 106 1.20 8.55 7.30
N ASN A 107 1.42 7.71 6.27
CA ASN A 107 2.66 7.71 5.51
C ASN A 107 2.95 9.06 4.83
N LEU A 108 1.91 9.75 4.36
CA LEU A 108 2.06 11.08 3.76
C LEU A 108 2.47 12.12 4.82
N LEU A 109 1.84 12.09 5.99
CA LEU A 109 2.17 12.96 7.12
C LEU A 109 3.57 12.69 7.65
N ASP A 110 3.95 11.42 7.80
CA ASP A 110 5.28 11.02 8.24
C ASP A 110 6.35 11.49 7.25
N PHE A 111 6.09 11.34 5.94
CA PHE A 111 6.98 11.88 4.91
C PHE A 111 7.14 13.39 5.05
N ALA A 112 6.06 14.12 5.23
CA ALA A 112 6.06 15.57 5.36
C ALA A 112 6.88 16.03 6.58
N ASN A 113 6.64 15.40 7.74
CA ASN A 113 7.37 15.70 8.97
C ASN A 113 8.87 15.42 8.85
N GLN A 114 9.26 14.30 8.20
CA GLN A 114 10.67 13.93 8.03
C GLN A 114 11.42 14.80 7.00
N ASN A 115 10.69 15.53 6.15
CA ASN A 115 11.28 16.28 5.04
C ASN A 115 10.95 17.79 5.08
N ASP A 116 10.42 18.28 6.18
CA ASP A 116 10.02 19.68 6.37
C ASP A 116 9.14 20.19 5.22
N VAL A 117 8.11 19.40 4.86
CA VAL A 117 7.15 19.74 3.80
C VAL A 117 5.84 20.18 4.42
N ASP A 118 5.41 21.39 4.14
CA ASP A 118 4.08 21.84 4.48
C ASP A 118 3.04 21.28 3.47
N LEU A 119 2.29 20.26 3.90
CA LEU A 119 1.27 19.64 3.06
C LEU A 119 0.05 20.51 2.83
N LYS A 120 -0.12 21.59 3.59
CA LYS A 120 -1.22 22.52 3.42
C LYS A 120 -0.99 23.46 2.24
N GLU A 121 0.25 23.91 2.08
CA GLU A 121 0.63 24.88 1.05
C GLU A 121 1.01 24.22 -0.29
N ILE A 122 1.41 22.95 -0.27
CA ILE A 122 1.89 22.26 -1.46
C ILE A 122 0.75 21.54 -2.20
N ASN A 123 0.67 21.67 -3.52
CA ASN A 123 -0.27 20.88 -4.35
C ASN A 123 0.36 19.58 -4.82
N LEU A 124 -0.48 18.69 -5.40
CA LEU A 124 -0.07 17.35 -5.83
C LEU A 124 1.06 17.36 -6.85
N LYS A 125 1.01 18.25 -7.84
CA LYS A 125 2.05 18.39 -8.87
C LYS A 125 3.38 18.81 -8.26
N GLN A 126 3.36 19.80 -7.39
CA GLN A 126 4.55 20.30 -6.70
C GLN A 126 5.18 19.26 -5.79
N LEU A 127 4.35 18.50 -5.04
CA LEU A 127 4.84 17.43 -4.18
C LEU A 127 5.53 16.31 -4.96
N ILE A 128 4.93 15.87 -6.07
CA ILE A 128 5.54 14.87 -6.95
C ILE A 128 6.87 15.37 -7.49
N LYS A 129 6.93 16.60 -8.03
CA LYS A 129 8.17 17.19 -8.52
C LYS A 129 9.25 17.25 -7.44
N LYS A 130 8.90 17.71 -6.24
CA LYS A 130 9.84 17.77 -5.11
C LYS A 130 10.45 16.41 -4.80
N ILE A 131 9.63 15.35 -4.71
CA ILE A 131 10.12 14.00 -4.42
C ILE A 131 11.04 13.47 -5.54
N ILE A 132 10.71 13.76 -6.81
CA ILE A 132 11.54 13.36 -7.96
C ILE A 132 12.89 14.07 -7.93
N LEU A 133 12.91 15.40 -7.76
CA LEU A 133 14.13 16.21 -7.75
C LEU A 133 15.08 15.84 -6.61
N GLU A 134 14.53 15.60 -5.41
CA GLU A 134 15.33 15.24 -4.23
C GLU A 134 15.84 13.79 -4.27
N LYS A 135 15.35 12.95 -5.19
CA LYS A 135 15.75 11.55 -5.40
C LYS A 135 15.68 10.66 -4.12
N LYS A 136 14.91 11.08 -3.11
CA LYS A 136 14.78 10.35 -1.82
C LYS A 136 14.17 8.96 -1.98
N TYR A 137 13.37 8.76 -3.03
CA TYR A 137 12.79 7.47 -3.37
C TYR A 137 13.83 6.37 -3.64
N LYS A 138 15.06 6.73 -4.04
CA LYS A 138 16.13 5.75 -4.30
C LYS A 138 16.62 5.02 -3.05
N LYS A 139 16.55 5.69 -1.90
CA LYS A 139 17.08 5.17 -0.61
C LYS A 139 15.99 4.63 0.30
N ASN A 140 14.73 4.91 0.01
CA ASN A 140 13.60 4.56 0.89
C ASN A 140 12.42 4.04 0.07
N SER A 141 12.15 2.74 0.22
CA SER A 141 11.05 2.07 -0.46
C SER A 141 9.67 2.63 -0.09
N SER A 142 9.50 3.13 1.14
CA SER A 142 8.24 3.77 1.56
C SER A 142 7.98 5.06 0.77
N ILE A 143 9.01 5.86 0.54
CA ILE A 143 8.92 7.09 -0.29
C ILE A 143 8.64 6.72 -1.76
N GLN A 144 9.27 5.67 -2.28
CA GLN A 144 9.01 5.15 -3.61
C GLN A 144 7.53 4.74 -3.77
N HIS A 145 7.00 3.99 -2.80
CA HIS A 145 5.58 3.59 -2.80
C HIS A 145 4.64 4.79 -2.69
N LEU A 146 4.99 5.77 -1.86
CA LEU A 146 4.25 7.03 -1.75
C LEU A 146 4.23 7.76 -3.10
N LEU A 147 5.39 7.94 -3.74
CA LEU A 147 5.50 8.60 -5.05
C LEU A 147 4.63 7.94 -6.11
N TYR A 148 4.66 6.62 -6.22
CA TYR A 148 3.80 5.90 -7.16
C TYR A 148 2.31 6.06 -6.85
N SER A 149 1.94 6.11 -5.57
CA SER A 149 0.56 6.38 -5.17
C SER A 149 0.12 7.81 -5.56
N LEU A 150 0.99 8.81 -5.38
CA LEU A 150 0.73 10.19 -5.79
C LEU A 150 0.60 10.33 -7.31
N ILE A 151 1.44 9.65 -8.09
CA ILE A 151 1.34 9.59 -9.56
C ILE A 151 -0.02 9.00 -9.99
N GLU A 152 -0.46 7.92 -9.35
CA GLU A 152 -1.77 7.31 -9.62
C GLU A 152 -2.92 8.30 -9.34
N ILE A 153 -2.85 9.03 -8.22
CA ILE A 153 -3.83 10.06 -7.87
C ILE A 153 -3.84 11.19 -8.91
N TYR A 154 -2.67 11.63 -9.34
CA TYR A 154 -2.53 12.67 -10.35
C TYR A 154 -3.25 12.29 -11.65
N PHE A 155 -3.03 11.08 -12.14
CA PHE A 155 -3.73 10.59 -13.32
C PHE A 155 -5.25 10.47 -13.11
N ARG A 156 -5.69 9.95 -11.96
CA ARG A 156 -7.12 9.81 -11.64
C ARG A 156 -7.83 11.17 -11.61
N LYS A 157 -7.21 12.19 -11.03
CA LYS A 157 -7.76 13.54 -11.00
C LYS A 157 -7.83 14.18 -12.40
N LYS A 158 -6.84 13.92 -13.24
CA LYS A 158 -6.80 14.42 -14.63
C LYS A 158 -7.69 13.63 -15.59
N SER A 159 -7.88 12.33 -15.39
CA SER A 159 -8.70 11.47 -16.27
C SER A 159 -10.21 11.68 -16.14
N SER A 160 -10.68 12.46 -15.17
CA SER A 160 -12.07 12.90 -15.11
C SER A 160 -12.46 13.79 -16.29
N ILE A 161 -11.49 14.31 -17.04
CA ILE A 161 -11.67 15.01 -18.32
C ILE A 161 -11.57 13.93 -19.41
N LYS A 162 -12.61 13.77 -20.25
CA LYS A 162 -12.73 12.80 -21.36
C LYS A 162 -11.63 12.94 -22.44
N ASN A 163 -10.37 12.76 -22.07
CA ASN A 163 -9.23 12.90 -22.97
C ASN A 163 -8.56 11.53 -23.18
N THR A 164 -8.83 10.91 -24.34
CA THR A 164 -8.26 9.62 -24.75
C THR A 164 -6.72 9.61 -24.74
N LYS A 165 -6.09 10.75 -25.06
CA LYS A 165 -4.62 10.90 -25.03
C LYS A 165 -4.08 10.73 -23.61
N LEU A 166 -4.74 11.30 -22.60
CA LEU A 166 -4.35 11.15 -21.19
C LEU A 166 -4.56 9.73 -20.69
N ILE A 167 -5.62 9.03 -21.12
CA ILE A 167 -5.84 7.62 -20.78
C ILE A 167 -4.71 6.75 -21.31
N ASN A 168 -4.27 6.97 -22.54
CA ASN A 168 -3.16 6.21 -23.14
C ASN A 168 -1.84 6.47 -22.41
N ILE A 169 -1.56 7.72 -22.04
CA ILE A 169 -0.37 8.08 -21.25
C ILE A 169 -0.45 7.44 -19.87
N HIS A 170 -1.61 7.46 -19.21
CA HIS A 170 -1.84 6.81 -17.92
C HIS A 170 -1.54 5.31 -17.99
N ASN A 171 -2.14 4.60 -18.96
CA ASN A 171 -1.94 3.18 -19.14
C ASN A 171 -0.46 2.84 -19.43
N TYR A 172 0.22 3.67 -20.21
CA TYR A 172 1.64 3.55 -20.49
C TYR A 172 2.47 3.61 -19.20
N PHE A 173 2.27 4.64 -18.37
CA PHE A 173 3.01 4.79 -17.13
C PHE A 173 2.65 3.73 -16.09
N LEU A 174 1.38 3.34 -15.96
CA LEU A 174 1.00 2.22 -15.09
C LEU A 174 1.72 0.93 -15.46
N LYS A 175 1.79 0.61 -16.75
CA LYS A 175 2.52 -0.56 -17.24
C LYS A 175 4.01 -0.47 -16.93
N LYS A 176 4.63 0.70 -17.15
CA LYS A 176 6.04 0.93 -16.81
C LYS A 176 6.30 0.80 -15.31
N ILE A 177 5.50 1.41 -14.46
CA ILE A 177 5.60 1.30 -12.99
C ILE A 177 5.50 -0.17 -12.55
N ASN A 178 4.56 -0.92 -13.13
CA ASN A 178 4.42 -2.34 -12.81
C ASN A 178 5.65 -3.15 -13.25
N ASN A 179 6.17 -2.89 -14.44
CA ASN A 179 7.38 -3.56 -14.93
C ASN A 179 8.60 -3.22 -14.08
N THR A 180 8.76 -1.96 -13.66
CA THR A 180 9.83 -1.53 -12.78
C THR A 180 9.80 -2.30 -11.45
N LYS A 181 8.61 -2.49 -10.87
CA LYS A 181 8.43 -3.29 -9.65
C LYS A 181 8.73 -4.78 -9.84
N ILE A 182 8.29 -5.37 -10.96
CA ILE A 182 8.45 -6.82 -11.21
C ILE A 182 9.90 -7.16 -11.54
N PHE A 183 10.55 -6.34 -12.37
CA PHE A 183 11.88 -6.60 -12.93
C PHE A 183 13.00 -5.82 -12.23
N ASN A 184 12.66 -5.08 -11.15
CA ASN A 184 13.59 -4.24 -10.42
C ASN A 184 14.41 -3.31 -11.33
N LEU A 185 13.70 -2.64 -12.26
CA LEU A 185 14.30 -1.70 -13.20
C LEU A 185 14.61 -0.36 -12.54
N ASP A 186 15.42 0.47 -13.21
CA ASP A 186 15.73 1.81 -12.73
C ASP A 186 14.51 2.75 -12.77
N ASP A 187 14.17 3.28 -11.60
CA ASP A 187 13.06 4.22 -11.43
C ASP A 187 13.37 5.61 -12.00
N GLU A 188 14.65 5.98 -12.06
CA GLU A 188 15.05 7.34 -12.44
C GLU A 188 14.61 7.69 -13.85
N SER A 189 14.89 6.81 -14.79
CA SER A 189 14.52 7.03 -16.19
C SER A 189 12.98 7.10 -16.38
N LEU A 190 12.23 6.29 -15.65
CA LEU A 190 10.77 6.34 -15.64
C LEU A 190 10.25 7.66 -15.08
N LEU A 191 10.82 8.15 -13.97
CA LEU A 191 10.37 9.35 -13.28
C LEU A 191 10.77 10.62 -14.04
N MET A 192 11.93 10.66 -14.68
CA MET A 192 12.33 11.74 -15.58
C MET A 192 11.38 11.83 -16.78
N GLU A 193 11.06 10.72 -17.42
CA GLU A 193 10.08 10.72 -18.50
C GLU A 193 8.68 11.15 -18.04
N PHE A 194 8.29 10.78 -16.83
CA PHE A 194 7.01 11.21 -16.26
C PHE A 194 7.00 12.73 -16.04
N GLU A 195 8.07 13.28 -15.48
CA GLU A 195 8.21 14.72 -15.26
C GLU A 195 8.09 15.49 -16.58
N GLU A 196 8.90 15.13 -17.57
CA GLU A 196 8.95 15.81 -18.86
C GLU A 196 7.61 15.73 -19.63
N ARG A 197 7.02 14.54 -19.73
CA ARG A 197 5.83 14.29 -20.57
C ARG A 197 4.50 14.62 -19.92
N VAL A 198 4.45 14.65 -18.60
CA VAL A 198 3.19 14.74 -17.84
C VAL A 198 3.12 15.95 -16.93
N LEU A 199 4.22 16.27 -16.27
CA LEU A 199 4.25 17.42 -15.37
C LEU A 199 4.63 18.72 -16.09
N ASP A 200 5.45 18.67 -17.10
CA ASP A 200 5.95 19.84 -17.83
C ASP A 200 5.35 20.01 -19.24
N GLY A 201 4.71 18.95 -19.78
CA GLY A 201 3.91 18.99 -21.01
C GLY A 201 2.47 19.35 -20.72
#